data_4ce9319dd5882c63b659e10cb56c7449
#
_entry.id   4ce9319dd5882c63b659e10cb56c7449
#
_cell.length_a   1.000
_cell.length_b   1.000
_cell.length_c   1.000
_cell.angle_alpha   90.00
_cell.angle_beta   90.00
_cell.angle_gamma   90.00
#
_symmetry.space_group_name_H-M   'P 1'
#
loop_
_entity.id
_entity.type
_entity.pdbx_description
1 polymer ?
#
loop_
_entity_poly.entity_id
_entity_poly.type
_entity_poly.pdbx_seq_one_letter_code
_entity_poly.pdbx_strand_id
1 'polypeptide(L)'
;MNRTPAYLAASAVIAAAASFPALAADDKSEVTVETYSCRDLLREAAAERDVAIAFMHGYILGQRGAPKFDVDTLRKQSAVFLERCLDDPRQPALETMRKSGAGAPAPARSP
;
A
#
# COMPACT_ATOMS: atom_id res chain seq x y z
N MET A 1 4.07 -81.73 1.92
CA MET A 1 3.59 -80.81 0.88
C MET A 1 3.06 -79.57 1.57
N ASN A 2 3.91 -78.59 1.80
CA ASN A 2 3.53 -77.38 2.49
C ASN A 2 3.53 -76.24 1.45
N ARG A 3 2.35 -75.75 1.14
CA ARG A 3 2.17 -74.55 0.36
C ARG A 3 1.97 -73.43 1.33
N THR A 4 2.98 -72.61 1.51
CA THR A 4 2.90 -71.34 2.24
C THR A 4 2.32 -70.28 1.30
N PRO A 5 1.25 -69.59 1.66
CA PRO A 5 0.81 -68.44 0.88
C PRO A 5 1.69 -67.23 1.23
N ALA A 6 2.26 -66.64 0.20
CA ALA A 6 2.97 -65.38 0.31
C ALA A 6 1.96 -64.25 0.58
N TYR A 7 2.04 -63.64 1.74
CA TYR A 7 1.29 -62.42 2.02
C TYR A 7 2.04 -61.24 1.38
N LEU A 8 1.49 -60.73 0.28
CA LEU A 8 1.89 -59.49 -0.29
C LEU A 8 1.32 -58.37 0.58
N ALA A 9 2.14 -57.81 1.44
CA ALA A 9 1.80 -56.61 2.17
C ALA A 9 1.87 -55.42 1.20
N ALA A 10 0.73 -54.97 0.75
CA ALA A 10 0.62 -53.72 0.00
C ALA A 10 0.70 -52.58 1.01
N SER A 11 1.86 -51.97 1.11
CA SER A 11 2.03 -50.72 1.86
C SER A 11 1.40 -49.59 1.07
N ALA A 12 0.20 -49.21 1.47
CA ALA A 12 -0.42 -47.99 0.96
C ALA A 12 0.29 -46.79 1.59
N VAL A 13 1.15 -46.13 0.83
CA VAL A 13 1.70 -44.83 1.20
C VAL A 13 0.60 -43.80 0.97
N ILE A 14 -0.04 -43.39 2.05
CA ILE A 14 -0.95 -42.29 2.05
C ILE A 14 -0.09 -41.03 1.98
N ALA A 15 0.08 -40.45 0.78
CA ALA A 15 0.64 -39.15 0.61
C ALA A 15 -0.41 -38.14 1.13
N ALA A 16 -0.25 -37.69 2.37
CA ALA A 16 -1.00 -36.55 2.89
C ALA A 16 -0.53 -35.31 2.10
N ALA A 17 -1.27 -34.94 1.08
CA ALA A 17 -1.11 -33.66 0.44
C ALA A 17 -1.51 -32.61 1.50
N ALA A 18 -0.53 -32.00 2.11
CA ALA A 18 -0.74 -30.82 2.94
C ALA A 18 -1.21 -29.70 1.99
N SER A 19 -2.50 -29.56 1.87
CA SER A 19 -3.10 -28.39 1.22
C SER A 19 -2.86 -27.21 2.15
N PHE A 20 -1.77 -26.49 1.96
CA PHE A 20 -1.64 -25.17 2.54
C PHE A 20 -2.74 -24.32 1.94
N PRO A 21 -3.62 -23.68 2.74
CA PRO A 21 -4.51 -22.69 2.18
C PRO A 21 -3.60 -21.65 1.53
N ALA A 22 -3.71 -21.50 0.22
CA ALA A 22 -3.14 -20.35 -0.45
C ALA A 22 -3.71 -19.14 0.28
N LEU A 23 -2.86 -18.37 0.98
CA LEU A 23 -3.23 -17.05 1.44
C LEU A 23 -3.57 -16.29 0.17
N ALA A 24 -4.87 -16.18 -0.12
CA ALA A 24 -5.33 -15.30 -1.17
C ALA A 24 -4.70 -13.95 -0.86
N ALA A 25 -3.85 -13.45 -1.76
CA ALA A 25 -3.35 -12.10 -1.69
C ALA A 25 -4.60 -11.24 -1.47
N ASP A 26 -4.66 -10.55 -0.32
CA ASP A 26 -5.82 -9.76 0.02
C ASP A 26 -5.83 -8.63 -1.01
N ASP A 27 -6.77 -8.65 -1.97
CA ASP A 27 -6.93 -7.61 -3.00
C ASP A 27 -7.05 -6.20 -2.40
N LYS A 28 -7.20 -6.12 -1.08
CA LYS A 28 -7.25 -4.89 -0.28
C LYS A 28 -5.91 -4.16 -0.14
N SER A 29 -4.79 -4.81 -0.44
CA SER A 29 -3.48 -4.16 -0.39
C SER A 29 -3.16 -3.36 -1.65
N GLU A 30 -3.85 -3.64 -2.75
CA GLU A 30 -3.67 -2.94 -4.01
C GLU A 30 -4.74 -1.85 -4.16
N VAL A 31 -4.31 -0.62 -4.33
CA VAL A 31 -5.19 0.53 -4.49
C VAL A 31 -4.83 1.33 -5.73
N THR A 32 -5.85 1.86 -6.39
CA THR A 32 -5.66 2.80 -7.49
C THR A 32 -5.58 4.21 -6.92
N VAL A 33 -4.51 4.93 -7.21
CA VAL A 33 -4.23 6.23 -6.60
C VAL A 33 -5.35 7.26 -6.84
N GLU A 34 -6.00 7.20 -8.00
CA GLU A 34 -7.07 8.14 -8.38
C GLU A 34 -8.37 7.90 -7.59
N THR A 35 -8.61 6.67 -7.14
CA THR A 35 -9.83 6.30 -6.39
C THR A 35 -9.61 6.20 -4.89
N TYR A 36 -8.38 6.32 -4.44
CA TYR A 36 -8.01 6.28 -3.03
C TYR A 36 -8.53 7.51 -2.31
N SER A 37 -9.35 7.31 -1.29
CA SER A 37 -9.97 8.40 -0.55
C SER A 37 -9.18 8.80 0.69
N CYS A 38 -9.45 10.02 1.19
CA CYS A 38 -8.96 10.44 2.50
C CYS A 38 -9.38 9.46 3.62
N ARG A 39 -10.60 8.92 3.55
CA ARG A 39 -11.10 7.93 4.51
C ARG A 39 -10.25 6.66 4.50
N ASP A 40 -9.90 6.16 3.31
CA ASP A 40 -9.07 4.96 3.19
C ASP A 40 -7.71 5.21 3.83
N LEU A 41 -7.09 6.34 3.52
CA LEU A 41 -5.83 6.75 4.12
C LEU A 41 -5.90 6.84 5.66
N LEU A 42 -6.96 7.47 6.18
CA LEU A 42 -7.10 7.68 7.64
C LEU A 42 -7.33 6.36 8.41
N ARG A 43 -7.77 5.31 7.74
CA ARG A 43 -7.94 3.98 8.32
C ARG A 43 -6.66 3.16 8.36
N GLU A 44 -5.65 3.57 7.60
CA GLU A 44 -4.36 2.88 7.61
C GLU A 44 -3.66 3.05 8.97
N ALA A 45 -2.88 2.05 9.36
CA ALA A 45 -1.95 2.22 10.47
C ALA A 45 -0.91 3.31 10.15
N ALA A 46 -0.28 3.87 11.16
CA ALA A 46 0.59 5.04 10.98
C ALA A 46 1.70 4.83 9.96
N ALA A 47 2.36 3.67 9.98
CA ALA A 47 3.45 3.37 9.06
C ALA A 47 2.96 3.24 7.60
N GLU A 48 1.86 2.56 7.37
CA GLU A 48 1.24 2.38 6.06
C GLU A 48 0.73 3.71 5.51
N ARG A 49 0.15 4.54 6.37
CA ARG A 49 -0.28 5.89 6.01
C ARG A 49 0.90 6.77 5.56
N ASP A 50 2.02 6.70 6.25
CA ASP A 50 3.22 7.44 5.87
C ASP A 50 3.76 6.99 4.51
N VAL A 51 3.71 5.70 4.21
CA VAL A 51 4.08 5.15 2.90
C VAL A 51 3.14 5.67 1.81
N ALA A 52 1.83 5.66 2.06
CA ALA A 52 0.85 6.17 1.09
C ALA A 52 1.02 7.68 0.83
N ILE A 53 1.29 8.46 1.86
CA ILE A 53 1.59 9.89 1.75
C ILE A 53 2.85 10.12 0.91
N ALA A 54 3.94 9.42 1.21
CA ALA A 54 5.19 9.51 0.47
C ALA A 54 5.00 9.12 -1.01
N PHE A 55 4.24 8.07 -1.27
CA PHE A 55 3.89 7.65 -2.62
C PHE A 55 3.16 8.75 -3.39
N MET A 56 2.14 9.37 -2.79
CA MET A 56 1.37 10.44 -3.44
C MET A 56 2.22 11.67 -3.74
N HIS A 57 3.11 12.06 -2.86
CA HIS A 57 4.09 13.12 -3.13
C HIS A 57 4.97 12.77 -4.32
N GLY A 58 5.54 11.58 -4.34
CA GLY A 58 6.38 11.11 -5.43
C GLY A 58 5.62 11.02 -6.76
N TYR A 59 4.39 10.56 -6.72
CA TYR A 59 3.52 10.48 -7.88
C TYR A 59 3.27 11.86 -8.50
N ILE A 60 2.93 12.86 -7.70
CA ILE A 60 2.68 14.22 -8.16
C ILE A 60 3.95 14.87 -8.71
N LEU A 61 5.07 14.72 -8.00
CA LEU A 61 6.36 15.21 -8.46
C LEU A 61 6.79 14.56 -9.79
N GLY A 62 6.56 13.24 -9.90
CA GLY A 62 6.83 12.49 -11.13
C GLY A 62 6.02 12.98 -12.32
N GLN A 63 4.72 13.26 -12.12
CA GLN A 63 3.87 13.83 -13.17
C GLN A 63 4.34 15.19 -13.67
N ARG A 64 4.99 15.97 -12.83
CA ARG A 64 5.55 17.28 -13.17
C ARG A 64 6.98 17.22 -13.70
N GLY A 65 7.59 16.05 -13.74
CA GLY A 65 8.99 15.90 -14.08
C GLY A 65 9.94 16.63 -13.12
N ALA A 66 9.55 16.75 -11.85
CA ALA A 66 10.32 17.44 -10.81
C ALA A 66 11.18 16.44 -10.02
N PRO A 67 12.50 16.33 -10.34
CA PRO A 67 13.36 15.32 -9.70
C PRO A 67 13.87 15.74 -8.31
N LYS A 68 13.59 16.97 -7.90
CA LYS A 68 14.07 17.54 -6.65
C LYS A 68 12.90 17.74 -5.69
N PHE A 69 13.15 17.47 -4.42
CA PHE A 69 12.19 17.73 -3.36
C PHE A 69 12.90 18.23 -2.10
N ASP A 70 12.16 18.92 -1.26
CA ASP A 70 12.60 19.38 0.05
C ASP A 70 11.78 18.69 1.14
N VAL A 71 12.45 18.04 2.08
CA VAL A 71 11.80 17.22 3.10
C VAL A 71 10.91 18.05 4.02
N ASP A 72 11.35 19.26 4.39
CA ASP A 72 10.56 20.12 5.27
C ASP A 72 9.30 20.63 4.56
N THR A 73 9.40 20.91 3.26
CA THR A 73 8.25 21.26 2.44
C THR A 73 7.26 20.10 2.35
N LEU A 74 7.73 18.88 2.07
CA LEU A 74 6.85 17.70 2.05
C LEU A 74 6.15 17.47 3.39
N ARG A 75 6.87 17.64 4.49
CA ARG A 75 6.32 17.49 5.83
C ARG A 75 5.21 18.50 6.12
N LYS A 76 5.40 19.77 5.77
CA LYS A 76 4.39 20.81 5.90
C LYS A 76 3.16 20.54 5.04
N GLN A 77 3.36 20.15 3.80
CA GLN A 77 2.28 19.79 2.88
C GLN A 77 1.50 18.56 3.39
N SER A 78 2.19 17.57 3.94
CA SER A 78 1.57 16.39 4.53
C SER A 78 0.69 16.75 5.74
N ALA A 79 1.13 17.68 6.58
CA ALA A 79 0.34 18.15 7.72
C ALA A 79 -0.96 18.82 7.24
N VAL A 80 -0.87 19.75 6.29
CA VAL A 80 -2.05 20.41 5.71
C VAL A 80 -2.97 19.40 5.04
N PHE A 81 -2.40 18.43 4.33
CA PHE A 81 -3.16 17.36 3.69
C PHE A 81 -3.96 16.52 4.71
N LEU A 82 -3.34 16.12 5.81
CA LEU A 82 -4.03 15.35 6.85
C LEU A 82 -5.17 16.15 7.50
N GLU A 83 -4.97 17.43 7.78
CA GLU A 83 -6.03 18.30 8.28
C GLU A 83 -7.21 18.38 7.31
N ARG A 84 -6.96 18.56 6.02
CA ARG A 84 -8.00 18.57 4.98
C ARG A 84 -8.73 17.23 4.86
N CYS A 85 -8.02 16.12 4.98
CA CYS A 85 -8.61 14.79 5.00
C CYS A 85 -9.53 14.58 6.21
N LEU A 86 -9.15 15.10 7.38
CA LEU A 86 -9.98 15.03 8.57
C LEU A 86 -11.25 15.89 8.45
N ASP A 87 -11.16 17.04 7.80
CA ASP A 87 -12.30 17.93 7.57
C ASP A 87 -13.32 17.32 6.60
N ASP A 88 -12.86 16.65 5.55
CA ASP A 88 -13.73 15.95 4.61
C ASP A 88 -13.12 14.60 4.16
N PRO A 89 -13.43 13.52 4.88
CA PRO A 89 -12.89 12.19 4.57
C PRO A 89 -13.34 11.59 3.24
N ARG A 90 -14.35 12.13 2.60
CA ARG A 90 -14.87 11.63 1.32
C ARG A 90 -14.06 12.09 0.12
N GLN A 91 -13.22 13.09 0.28
CA GLN A 91 -12.42 13.61 -0.81
C GLN A 91 -11.44 12.56 -1.36
N PRO A 92 -11.16 12.59 -2.67
CA PRO A 92 -10.04 11.86 -3.23
C PRO A 92 -8.72 12.32 -2.60
N ALA A 93 -7.91 11.40 -2.10
CA ALA A 93 -6.68 11.73 -1.39
C ALA A 93 -5.68 12.47 -2.29
N LEU A 94 -5.50 12.02 -3.53
CA LEU A 94 -4.56 12.63 -4.46
C LEU A 94 -4.91 14.10 -4.76
N GLU A 95 -6.19 14.38 -5.00
CA GLU A 95 -6.65 15.75 -5.25
C GLU A 95 -6.49 16.64 -4.01
N THR A 96 -6.79 16.09 -2.85
CA THR A 96 -6.59 16.79 -1.56
C THR A 96 -5.11 17.10 -1.32
N MET A 97 -4.22 16.18 -1.70
CA MET A 97 -2.78 16.38 -1.63
C MET A 97 -2.33 17.53 -2.55
N ARG A 98 -2.84 17.59 -3.78
CA ARG A 98 -2.59 18.70 -4.70
C ARG A 98 -3.05 20.04 -4.13
N LYS A 99 -4.24 20.09 -3.56
CA LYS A 99 -4.79 21.29 -2.89
C LYS A 99 -3.98 21.70 -1.65
N SER A 100 -3.21 20.79 -1.09
CA SER A 100 -2.32 21.05 0.04
C SER A 100 -0.95 21.59 -0.38
N GLY A 101 -0.76 21.85 -1.67
CA GLY A 101 0.44 22.43 -2.25
C GLY A 101 1.44 21.41 -2.79
N ALA A 102 1.13 20.10 -2.76
CA ALA A 102 2.02 19.08 -3.28
C ALA A 102 2.35 19.32 -4.75
N GLY A 103 3.62 19.17 -5.10
CA GLY A 103 4.13 19.46 -6.44
C GLY A 103 4.34 20.94 -6.73
N ALA A 104 3.98 21.86 -5.85
CA ALA A 104 4.39 23.25 -5.99
C ALA A 104 5.91 23.37 -5.80
N PRO A 105 6.58 24.28 -6.53
CA PRO A 105 8.00 24.51 -6.29
C PRO A 105 8.23 24.94 -4.84
N ALA A 106 9.33 24.44 -4.25
CA ALA A 106 9.72 24.88 -2.91
C ALA A 106 9.92 26.41 -2.90
N PRO A 107 9.51 27.10 -1.83
CA PRO A 107 9.76 28.53 -1.75
C PRO A 107 11.26 28.81 -1.86
N ALA A 108 11.60 29.81 -2.67
CA ALA A 108 13.00 30.23 -2.81
C ALA A 108 13.53 30.55 -1.43
N ARG A 109 14.62 29.88 -1.01
CA ARG A 109 15.31 30.26 0.22
C ARG A 109 15.87 31.64 0.01
N SER A 110 15.44 32.57 0.83
CA SER A 110 16.09 33.88 0.87
C SER A 110 17.57 33.72 1.19
N PRO A 111 18.46 34.39 0.47
CA PRO A 111 19.90 34.31 0.75
C PRO A 111 20.22 34.75 2.18
#